data_69dda02ce00015dc77581cbad92c3ee5
#
_entry.id   69dda02ce00015dc77581cbad92c3ee5
#
_cell.length_a   1.000
_cell.length_b   1.000
_cell.length_c   1.000
_cell.angle_alpha   90.00
_cell.angle_beta   90.00
_cell.angle_gamma   90.00
#
_symmetry.space_group_name_H-M   'P 1'
#
loop_
_entity.id
_entity.type
_entity.pdbx_description
1 polymer ?
#
loop_
_entity_poly.entity_id
_entity_poly.type
_entity_poly.pdbx_seq_one_letter_code
_entity_poly.pdbx_strand_id
1 'polypeptide(L)'
;PRGIQETFDLTVDVDHNFVADGLIVHNSHSAAYALITYQTAYLKAHYPVELLCGIMTSDKEKIDKVVRTIADARAMGVTVLPPDVNESDIDFKVVYTHPQGNKRAQRAERTAVAKDPCGPQIRFGLGAVRGLGEAALEALLDARREGGPFADLFDFASRVDAKRINKGVFEALVECGAFDSTLVPRGISRATAFASIEIALERSRAASRDRERGQTNMFGLLDAGPRAGAATGNAPAAGGYVPTAEAWDRREMLVRERKALGFYVSGHPLERYLKGAGALSKLQAVPTSSLASASDWAVVSVCGMVEGYRERIFKDGGGKIAFFDLEDLTGRVTVKVRANQIDTYAAVLTAGEPVLVTGKVSFPFRGDDAEPEEEGPREPTLFLNEAVRLSDSVKKDTRQVAIRLRAERTTDEQLQKMANVLRASNGNCPVALVLAMKDGAEAFLSLGKNYRVEVSDEVLSGLERIFGEQVAELR
;
A
#
# COMPACT_ATOMS: atom_id res chain seq x y z
N PRO A 1 21.47 -40.26 -22.67
CA PRO A 1 20.17 -39.61 -22.57
C PRO A 1 19.20 -40.39 -23.45
N ARG A 2 18.38 -41.22 -22.85
CA ARG A 2 17.25 -41.86 -23.51
C ARG A 2 16.18 -40.79 -23.63
N GLY A 3 15.56 -40.66 -24.82
CA GLY A 3 14.58 -39.59 -25.13
C GLY A 3 13.40 -39.48 -24.15
N ILE A 4 12.57 -38.51 -24.35
CA ILE A 4 11.36 -38.23 -23.56
C ILE A 4 10.50 -39.50 -23.55
N GLN A 5 10.29 -40.08 -22.36
CA GLN A 5 9.37 -41.17 -22.13
C GLN A 5 8.15 -40.66 -21.37
N GLU A 6 6.99 -41.20 -21.70
CA GLU A 6 5.77 -40.92 -20.94
C GLU A 6 5.94 -41.46 -19.52
N THR A 7 5.61 -40.62 -18.52
CA THR A 7 5.60 -41.00 -17.11
C THR A 7 4.16 -41.11 -16.65
N PHE A 8 3.83 -42.20 -15.96
CA PHE A 8 2.52 -42.42 -15.37
C PHE A 8 2.64 -42.29 -13.86
N ASP A 9 1.69 -41.60 -13.26
CA ASP A 9 1.55 -41.54 -11.80
C ASP A 9 0.65 -42.68 -11.35
N LEU A 10 1.18 -43.54 -10.45
CA LEU A 10 0.45 -44.69 -9.90
C LEU A 10 0.20 -44.40 -8.40
N THR A 11 -1.07 -44.41 -8.02
CA THR A 11 -1.46 -44.38 -6.60
C THR A 11 -1.51 -45.82 -6.08
N VAL A 12 -0.74 -46.11 -5.04
CA VAL A 12 -0.73 -47.42 -4.36
C VAL A 12 -1.23 -47.22 -2.95
N ASP A 13 -2.36 -47.86 -2.62
CA ASP A 13 -3.17 -47.59 -1.41
C ASP A 13 -2.47 -48.11 -0.21
N VAL A 14 -1.65 -48.25 0.38
CA VAL A 14 -1.08 -48.65 1.68
C VAL A 14 0.41 -48.40 1.79
N ASP A 15 1.18 -48.84 0.79
CA ASP A 15 2.66 -48.79 0.88
C ASP A 15 3.27 -47.58 0.15
N HIS A 16 2.51 -46.88 -0.68
CA HIS A 16 2.93 -45.76 -1.51
C HIS A 16 4.18 -46.02 -2.39
N ASN A 17 4.54 -47.32 -2.54
CA ASN A 17 5.69 -47.79 -3.31
C ASN A 17 5.24 -48.72 -4.42
N PHE A 18 5.92 -48.72 -5.55
CA PHE A 18 5.73 -49.66 -6.62
C PHE A 18 7.07 -50.06 -7.24
N VAL A 19 7.09 -51.20 -7.93
CA VAL A 19 8.28 -51.69 -8.60
C VAL A 19 8.22 -51.32 -10.08
N ALA A 20 9.15 -50.53 -10.55
CA ALA A 20 9.34 -50.21 -11.96
C ALA A 20 10.73 -50.63 -12.40
N ASP A 21 10.85 -51.43 -13.44
CA ASP A 21 12.11 -51.92 -13.96
C ASP A 21 13.04 -52.58 -12.91
N GLY A 22 12.46 -53.25 -11.92
CA GLY A 22 13.20 -53.89 -10.81
C GLY A 22 13.68 -52.94 -9.71
N LEU A 23 13.29 -51.68 -9.74
CA LEU A 23 13.55 -50.72 -8.69
C LEU A 23 12.24 -50.43 -7.91
N ILE A 24 12.35 -50.39 -6.58
CA ILE A 24 11.26 -49.88 -5.73
C ILE A 24 11.26 -48.38 -5.85
N VAL A 25 10.15 -47.81 -6.37
CA VAL A 25 9.99 -46.39 -6.57
C VAL A 25 8.90 -45.91 -5.61
N HIS A 26 9.21 -44.91 -4.80
CA HIS A 26 8.24 -44.22 -3.99
C HIS A 26 7.50 -43.19 -4.86
N ASN A 27 6.23 -42.91 -4.53
CA ASN A 27 5.37 -42.01 -5.28
C ASN A 27 6.12 -40.78 -5.81
N SER A 28 6.08 -40.57 -7.14
CA SER A 28 6.93 -39.63 -7.87
C SER A 28 6.69 -38.16 -7.56
N HIS A 29 5.57 -37.82 -6.91
CA HIS A 29 5.23 -36.43 -6.52
C HIS A 29 6.33 -35.82 -5.64
N SER A 30 6.82 -36.51 -4.63
CA SER A 30 7.83 -35.97 -3.70
C SER A 30 9.13 -35.55 -4.42
N ALA A 31 9.60 -36.31 -5.41
CA ALA A 31 10.80 -35.95 -6.16
C ALA A 31 10.58 -34.72 -7.07
N ALA A 32 9.42 -34.62 -7.71
CA ALA A 32 9.07 -33.48 -8.54
C ALA A 32 8.93 -32.21 -7.70
N TYR A 33 8.24 -32.28 -6.58
CA TYR A 33 8.09 -31.15 -5.65
C TYR A 33 9.42 -30.77 -4.99
N ALA A 34 10.30 -31.72 -4.66
CA ALA A 34 11.63 -31.43 -4.15
C ALA A 34 12.46 -30.61 -5.15
N LEU A 35 12.36 -30.91 -6.44
CA LEU A 35 13.05 -30.15 -7.49
C LEU A 35 12.48 -28.70 -7.58
N ILE A 36 11.15 -28.55 -7.57
CA ILE A 36 10.51 -27.23 -7.59
C ILE A 36 10.88 -26.44 -6.33
N THR A 37 10.87 -27.08 -5.16
CA THR A 37 11.28 -26.46 -3.88
C THR A 37 12.72 -25.98 -3.94
N TYR A 38 13.64 -26.81 -4.47
CA TYR A 38 15.03 -26.40 -4.66
C TYR A 38 15.16 -25.22 -5.62
N GLN A 39 14.47 -25.24 -6.75
CA GLN A 39 14.50 -24.16 -7.73
C GLN A 39 13.96 -22.84 -7.13
N THR A 40 12.84 -22.89 -6.41
CA THR A 40 12.28 -21.69 -5.78
C THR A 40 13.16 -21.18 -4.65
N ALA A 41 13.78 -22.05 -3.86
CA ALA A 41 14.76 -21.67 -2.84
C ALA A 41 16.00 -21.01 -3.47
N TYR A 42 16.50 -21.57 -4.56
CA TYR A 42 17.62 -21.02 -5.32
C TYR A 42 17.29 -19.63 -5.87
N LEU A 43 16.12 -19.47 -6.50
CA LEU A 43 15.64 -18.17 -7.00
C LEU A 43 15.47 -17.16 -5.86
N LYS A 44 14.93 -17.56 -4.72
CA LYS A 44 14.77 -16.70 -3.55
C LYS A 44 16.13 -16.23 -3.00
N ALA A 45 17.14 -17.09 -3.02
CA ALA A 45 18.48 -16.76 -2.53
C ALA A 45 19.26 -15.85 -3.48
N HIS A 46 19.14 -16.08 -4.80
CA HIS A 46 19.98 -15.43 -5.81
C HIS A 46 19.25 -14.33 -6.61
N TYR A 47 17.93 -14.43 -6.79
CA TYR A 47 17.10 -13.54 -7.59
C TYR A 47 15.80 -13.17 -6.85
N PRO A 48 15.88 -12.66 -5.59
CA PRO A 48 14.69 -12.45 -4.76
C PRO A 48 13.70 -11.47 -5.39
N VAL A 49 14.18 -10.42 -6.03
CA VAL A 49 13.32 -9.38 -6.62
C VAL A 49 12.54 -9.91 -7.80
N GLU A 50 13.20 -10.64 -8.69
CA GLU A 50 12.59 -11.26 -9.87
C GLU A 50 11.59 -12.35 -9.46
N LEU A 51 11.93 -13.16 -8.45
CA LEU A 51 11.01 -14.18 -7.93
C LEU A 51 9.76 -13.53 -7.33
N LEU A 52 9.91 -12.54 -6.46
CA LEU A 52 8.78 -11.84 -5.83
C LEU A 52 7.92 -11.12 -6.88
N CYS A 53 8.54 -10.51 -7.89
CA CYS A 53 7.84 -9.90 -9.01
C CYS A 53 7.01 -10.93 -9.79
N GLY A 54 7.56 -12.10 -10.06
CA GLY A 54 6.86 -13.22 -10.72
C GLY A 54 5.69 -13.76 -9.90
N ILE A 55 5.87 -13.91 -8.58
CA ILE A 55 4.80 -14.34 -7.66
C ILE A 55 3.67 -13.30 -7.64
N MET A 56 3.99 -12.01 -7.49
CA MET A 56 2.98 -10.92 -7.51
C MET A 56 2.21 -10.90 -8.84
N THR A 57 2.88 -11.13 -9.95
CA THR A 57 2.25 -11.19 -11.28
C THR A 57 1.29 -12.37 -11.39
N SER A 58 1.70 -13.55 -10.91
CA SER A 58 0.87 -14.76 -10.91
C SER A 58 -0.38 -14.60 -10.02
N ASP A 59 -0.22 -13.91 -8.89
CA ASP A 59 -1.29 -13.74 -7.90
C ASP A 59 -2.00 -12.38 -8.02
N LYS A 60 -1.83 -11.60 -9.09
CA LYS A 60 -2.35 -10.23 -9.24
C LYS A 60 -3.86 -10.09 -8.99
N GLU A 61 -4.64 -11.14 -9.27
CA GLU A 61 -6.08 -11.18 -9.01
C GLU A 61 -6.41 -11.50 -7.53
N LYS A 62 -5.44 -12.03 -6.78
CA LYS A 62 -5.59 -12.43 -5.38
C LYS A 62 -4.90 -11.44 -4.47
N ILE A 63 -5.55 -10.30 -4.24
CA ILE A 63 -4.95 -9.15 -3.53
C ILE A 63 -4.34 -9.55 -2.19
N ASP A 64 -4.96 -10.44 -1.42
CA ASP A 64 -4.42 -10.89 -0.12
C ASP A 64 -3.05 -11.56 -0.25
N LYS A 65 -2.82 -12.31 -1.34
CA LYS A 65 -1.51 -12.91 -1.62
C LYS A 65 -0.49 -11.85 -2.06
N VAL A 66 -0.91 -10.90 -2.90
CA VAL A 66 -0.07 -9.76 -3.31
C VAL A 66 0.39 -8.97 -2.08
N VAL A 67 -0.51 -8.69 -1.14
CA VAL A 67 -0.19 -7.98 0.11
C VAL A 67 0.86 -8.74 0.93
N ARG A 68 0.70 -10.05 1.11
CA ARG A 68 1.68 -10.90 1.82
C ARG A 68 3.04 -10.85 1.12
N THR A 69 3.06 -10.98 -0.21
CA THR A 69 4.31 -10.93 -0.98
C THR A 69 4.98 -9.55 -0.91
N ILE A 70 4.21 -8.46 -0.84
CA ILE A 70 4.74 -7.10 -0.63
C ILE A 70 5.35 -6.96 0.78
N ALA A 71 4.71 -7.52 1.81
CA ALA A 71 5.26 -7.52 3.17
C ALA A 71 6.58 -8.31 3.22
N ASP A 72 6.65 -9.47 2.58
CA ASP A 72 7.88 -10.27 2.45
C ASP A 72 8.96 -9.47 1.70
N ALA A 73 8.60 -8.81 0.60
CA ALA A 73 9.52 -7.96 -0.17
C ALA A 73 10.12 -6.86 0.71
N ARG A 74 9.29 -6.15 1.46
CA ARG A 74 9.73 -5.09 2.40
C ARG A 74 10.64 -5.65 3.50
N ALA A 75 10.31 -6.80 4.07
CA ALA A 75 11.14 -7.47 5.08
C ALA A 75 12.53 -7.86 4.53
N MET A 76 12.61 -8.16 3.23
CA MET A 76 13.86 -8.45 2.53
C MET A 76 14.59 -7.18 2.04
N GLY A 77 14.08 -5.99 2.32
CA GLY A 77 14.64 -4.71 1.87
C GLY A 77 14.35 -4.35 0.41
N VAL A 78 13.41 -5.05 -0.23
CA VAL A 78 12.98 -4.75 -1.61
C VAL A 78 11.93 -3.66 -1.59
N THR A 79 12.15 -2.59 -2.35
CA THR A 79 11.18 -1.49 -2.51
C THR A 79 10.15 -1.86 -3.57
N VAL A 80 8.87 -1.74 -3.23
CA VAL A 80 7.76 -1.83 -4.17
C VAL A 80 7.27 -0.42 -4.46
N LEU A 81 7.44 0.00 -5.71
CA LEU A 81 7.05 1.32 -6.21
C LEU A 81 5.55 1.34 -6.54
N PRO A 82 4.85 2.46 -6.31
CA PRO A 82 3.44 2.61 -6.66
C PRO A 82 3.21 2.44 -8.18
N PRO A 83 1.96 2.24 -8.64
CA PRO A 83 1.66 2.25 -10.07
C PRO A 83 1.96 3.62 -10.68
N ASP A 84 2.29 3.63 -11.98
CA ASP A 84 2.58 4.84 -12.73
C ASP A 84 2.07 4.69 -14.17
N VAL A 85 1.32 5.67 -14.68
CA VAL A 85 0.72 5.62 -16.03
C VAL A 85 1.78 5.56 -17.14
N ASN A 86 2.99 6.07 -16.88
CA ASN A 86 4.08 6.15 -17.85
C ASN A 86 5.08 4.99 -17.75
N GLU A 87 5.20 4.38 -16.56
CA GLU A 87 6.22 3.37 -16.31
C GLU A 87 5.68 1.95 -16.08
N SER A 88 4.46 1.83 -15.51
CA SER A 88 3.87 0.52 -15.24
C SER A 88 3.38 -0.18 -16.50
N ASP A 89 3.53 -1.49 -16.51
CA ASP A 89 2.91 -2.38 -17.48
C ASP A 89 1.66 -3.04 -16.85
N ILE A 90 1.00 -3.97 -17.55
CA ILE A 90 -0.13 -4.72 -16.99
C ILE A 90 0.33 -5.52 -15.76
N ASP A 91 1.46 -6.20 -15.89
CA ASP A 91 2.06 -7.03 -14.86
C ASP A 91 3.06 -6.24 -14.01
N PHE A 92 3.41 -6.80 -12.84
CA PHE A 92 4.51 -6.27 -12.05
C PHE A 92 5.81 -6.35 -12.84
N LYS A 93 6.72 -5.40 -12.61
CA LYS A 93 7.95 -5.27 -13.37
C LYS A 93 9.13 -4.95 -12.48
N VAL A 94 10.26 -5.61 -12.72
CA VAL A 94 11.52 -5.25 -12.08
C VAL A 94 12.10 -4.00 -12.76
N VAL A 95 12.42 -2.99 -11.96
CA VAL A 95 13.00 -1.71 -12.41
C VAL A 95 14.35 -1.53 -11.72
N TYR A 96 15.35 -1.11 -12.47
CA TYR A 96 16.68 -0.82 -11.96
C TYR A 96 16.89 0.69 -11.85
N THR A 97 17.43 1.16 -10.71
CA THR A 97 17.67 2.60 -10.47
C THR A 97 18.82 3.14 -11.28
N HIS A 98 19.75 2.28 -11.72
CA HIS A 98 20.88 2.69 -12.56
C HIS A 98 20.64 2.39 -14.04
N PRO A 99 20.77 3.37 -14.95
CA PRO A 99 20.56 3.18 -16.39
C PRO A 99 21.50 2.13 -17.02
N GLN A 100 22.68 1.94 -16.44
CA GLN A 100 23.66 0.92 -16.87
C GLN A 100 23.39 -0.48 -16.27
N GLY A 101 22.42 -0.57 -15.35
CA GLY A 101 22.09 -1.77 -14.61
C GLY A 101 21.62 -2.93 -15.47
N ASN A 102 20.89 -2.65 -16.55
CA ASN A 102 20.37 -3.69 -17.44
C ASN A 102 21.47 -4.56 -18.09
N LYS A 103 22.66 -4.01 -18.33
CA LYS A 103 23.79 -4.78 -18.89
C LYS A 103 24.62 -5.48 -17.81
N ARG A 104 24.68 -4.93 -16.60
CA ARG A 104 25.43 -5.50 -15.47
C ARG A 104 24.58 -6.46 -14.64
N ALA A 105 23.26 -6.22 -14.55
CA ALA A 105 22.32 -7.07 -13.89
C ALA A 105 22.27 -8.50 -14.43
N GLN A 106 22.64 -8.71 -15.68
CA GLN A 106 22.76 -10.03 -16.31
C GLN A 106 24.03 -10.79 -15.93
N ARG A 107 25.01 -10.17 -15.26
CA ARG A 107 26.34 -10.74 -14.98
C ARG A 107 26.81 -10.70 -13.52
N ALA A 108 26.15 -9.97 -12.65
CA ALA A 108 26.57 -9.89 -11.25
C ALA A 108 26.04 -11.09 -10.46
N GLU A 109 26.89 -11.71 -9.67
CA GLU A 109 26.45 -12.60 -8.60
C GLU A 109 25.65 -11.78 -7.58
N ARG A 110 24.34 -11.90 -7.63
CA ARG A 110 23.40 -11.17 -6.80
C ARG A 110 23.24 -11.89 -5.48
N THR A 111 23.99 -11.49 -4.49
CA THR A 111 23.98 -12.16 -3.18
C THR A 111 23.02 -11.58 -2.16
N ALA A 112 22.60 -10.32 -2.31
CA ALA A 112 21.58 -9.69 -1.45
C ALA A 112 21.09 -8.38 -2.07
N VAL A 113 19.78 -8.11 -1.96
CA VAL A 113 19.13 -6.91 -2.51
C VAL A 113 19.77 -5.61 -2.04
N ALA A 114 20.14 -5.53 -0.77
CA ALA A 114 20.77 -4.35 -0.17
C ALA A 114 22.19 -4.07 -0.71
N LYS A 115 22.81 -5.04 -1.39
CA LYS A 115 24.18 -4.95 -1.93
C LYS A 115 24.22 -4.88 -3.46
N ASP A 116 23.08 -5.01 -4.13
CA ASP A 116 23.02 -4.88 -5.58
C ASP A 116 23.23 -3.41 -5.98
N PRO A 117 24.34 -3.05 -6.65
CA PRO A 117 24.61 -1.68 -7.06
C PRO A 117 23.60 -1.15 -8.09
N CYS A 118 22.82 -2.05 -8.71
CA CYS A 118 21.79 -1.68 -9.68
C CYS A 118 20.45 -1.32 -9.01
N GLY A 119 20.32 -1.56 -7.70
CA GLY A 119 19.17 -1.20 -6.89
C GLY A 119 17.83 -1.70 -7.48
N PRO A 120 17.65 -3.03 -7.72
CA PRO A 120 16.41 -3.50 -8.30
C PRO A 120 15.22 -3.22 -7.37
N GLN A 121 14.14 -2.74 -7.96
CA GLN A 121 12.87 -2.42 -7.30
C GLN A 121 11.74 -3.07 -8.08
N ILE A 122 10.60 -3.26 -7.47
CA ILE A 122 9.41 -3.79 -8.15
C ILE A 122 8.45 -2.63 -8.42
N ARG A 123 8.10 -2.38 -9.68
CA ARG A 123 7.03 -1.45 -10.07
C ARG A 123 5.70 -2.20 -10.05
N PHE A 124 4.70 -1.60 -9.41
CA PHE A 124 3.35 -2.14 -9.33
C PHE A 124 2.68 -2.20 -10.71
N GLY A 125 2.07 -3.35 -11.04
CA GLY A 125 1.37 -3.57 -12.31
C GLY A 125 -0.01 -2.92 -12.33
N LEU A 126 -0.38 -2.27 -13.43
CA LEU A 126 -1.69 -1.64 -13.58
C LEU A 126 -2.85 -2.66 -13.57
N GLY A 127 -2.59 -3.91 -13.96
CA GLY A 127 -3.58 -4.98 -13.92
C GLY A 127 -4.05 -5.39 -12.53
N ALA A 128 -3.31 -5.02 -11.48
CA ALA A 128 -3.71 -5.24 -10.10
C ALA A 128 -4.48 -4.05 -9.49
N VAL A 129 -4.70 -2.96 -10.24
CA VAL A 129 -5.50 -1.80 -9.81
C VAL A 129 -6.98 -2.13 -9.99
N ARG A 130 -7.76 -2.01 -8.93
CA ARG A 130 -9.20 -2.28 -8.96
C ARG A 130 -9.93 -1.31 -9.90
N GLY A 131 -10.84 -1.85 -10.69
CA GLY A 131 -11.63 -1.05 -11.63
C GLY A 131 -10.96 -0.79 -12.97
N LEU A 132 -9.73 -1.24 -13.18
CA LEU A 132 -9.08 -1.24 -14.48
C LEU A 132 -9.29 -2.59 -15.17
N GLY A 133 -10.29 -2.65 -16.06
CA GLY A 133 -10.51 -3.82 -16.91
C GLY A 133 -9.49 -3.92 -18.03
N GLU A 134 -9.37 -5.12 -18.63
CA GLU A 134 -8.40 -5.43 -19.69
C GLU A 134 -8.49 -4.44 -20.87
N ALA A 135 -9.70 -4.12 -21.32
CA ALA A 135 -9.92 -3.15 -22.41
C ALA A 135 -9.40 -1.74 -22.10
N ALA A 136 -9.48 -1.31 -20.82
CA ALA A 136 -8.96 -0.01 -20.40
C ALA A 136 -7.43 -0.02 -20.32
N LEU A 137 -6.85 -1.13 -19.85
CA LEU A 137 -5.40 -1.33 -19.81
C LEU A 137 -4.78 -1.33 -21.19
N GLU A 138 -5.36 -2.06 -22.13
CA GLU A 138 -4.92 -2.06 -23.53
C GLU A 138 -4.99 -0.65 -24.14
N ALA A 139 -6.13 0.06 -23.98
CA ALA A 139 -6.28 1.41 -24.51
C ALA A 139 -5.25 2.39 -23.94
N LEU A 140 -4.92 2.27 -22.65
CA LEU A 140 -3.87 3.07 -22.01
C LEU A 140 -2.50 2.76 -22.61
N LEU A 141 -2.15 1.48 -22.71
CA LEU A 141 -0.85 1.06 -23.22
C LEU A 141 -0.67 1.40 -24.71
N ASP A 142 -1.71 1.24 -25.51
CA ASP A 142 -1.69 1.59 -26.93
C ASP A 142 -1.49 3.10 -27.12
N ALA A 143 -2.28 3.93 -26.42
CA ALA A 143 -2.11 5.39 -26.44
C ALA A 143 -0.70 5.82 -26.00
N ARG A 144 -0.11 5.13 -25.02
CA ARG A 144 1.26 5.37 -24.56
C ARG A 144 2.29 4.94 -25.60
N ARG A 145 2.09 3.81 -26.29
CA ARG A 145 3.01 3.33 -27.35
C ARG A 145 3.01 4.26 -28.55
N GLU A 146 1.83 4.74 -28.96
CA GLU A 146 1.67 5.60 -30.12
C GLU A 146 2.19 7.02 -29.89
N GLY A 147 1.87 7.63 -28.76
CA GLY A 147 2.15 9.04 -28.49
C GLY A 147 3.21 9.30 -27.41
N GLY A 148 3.91 8.27 -26.92
CA GLY A 148 4.89 8.41 -25.86
C GLY A 148 4.26 8.63 -24.47
N PRO A 149 5.08 9.01 -23.46
CA PRO A 149 4.62 9.27 -22.11
C PRO A 149 3.52 10.34 -22.05
N PHE A 150 2.55 10.14 -21.16
CA PHE A 150 1.51 11.13 -20.89
C PHE A 150 2.08 12.33 -20.14
N ALA A 151 1.79 13.53 -20.66
CA ALA A 151 2.24 14.75 -20.02
C ALA A 151 1.47 15.06 -18.74
N ASP A 152 0.16 14.83 -18.74
CA ASP A 152 -0.74 15.05 -17.61
C ASP A 152 -2.09 14.36 -17.80
N LEU A 153 -3.04 14.61 -16.87
CA LEU A 153 -4.39 14.06 -16.89
C LEU A 153 -5.17 14.44 -18.15
N PHE A 154 -4.99 15.66 -18.66
CA PHE A 154 -5.71 16.14 -19.86
C PHE A 154 -5.15 15.54 -21.13
N ASP A 155 -3.82 15.42 -21.23
CA ASP A 155 -3.17 14.70 -22.33
C ASP A 155 -3.63 13.24 -22.37
N PHE A 156 -3.62 12.56 -21.22
CA PHE A 156 -4.15 11.22 -21.08
C PHE A 156 -5.60 11.14 -21.59
N ALA A 157 -6.50 12.01 -21.08
CA ALA A 157 -7.90 12.04 -21.47
C ALA A 157 -8.11 12.28 -22.98
N SER A 158 -7.23 13.06 -23.62
CA SER A 158 -7.32 13.39 -25.05
C SER A 158 -6.87 12.28 -25.99
N ARG A 159 -6.00 11.37 -25.48
CA ARG A 159 -5.33 10.33 -26.27
C ARG A 159 -5.97 8.96 -26.11
N VAL A 160 -6.58 8.70 -24.96
CA VAL A 160 -7.23 7.40 -24.70
C VAL A 160 -8.63 7.32 -25.32
N ASP A 161 -9.05 6.13 -25.71
CA ASP A 161 -10.39 5.90 -26.25
C ASP A 161 -11.45 6.03 -25.14
N ALA A 162 -12.25 7.10 -25.21
CA ALA A 162 -13.32 7.38 -24.26
C ALA A 162 -14.42 6.30 -24.20
N LYS A 163 -14.49 5.39 -25.17
CA LYS A 163 -15.42 4.25 -25.16
C LYS A 163 -14.90 3.10 -24.30
N ARG A 164 -13.59 2.97 -24.18
CA ARG A 164 -12.91 1.90 -23.41
C ARG A 164 -12.54 2.33 -21.99
N ILE A 165 -12.41 3.64 -21.74
CA ILE A 165 -12.02 4.19 -20.44
C ILE A 165 -13.14 5.08 -19.89
N ASN A 166 -13.77 4.65 -18.80
CA ASN A 166 -14.83 5.38 -18.11
C ASN A 166 -14.28 6.27 -16.97
N LYS A 167 -15.14 7.10 -16.36
CA LYS A 167 -14.80 7.98 -15.24
C LYS A 167 -14.16 7.20 -14.07
N GLY A 168 -14.68 6.01 -13.76
CA GLY A 168 -14.16 5.19 -12.65
C GLY A 168 -12.71 4.77 -12.83
N VAL A 169 -12.26 4.54 -14.07
CA VAL A 169 -10.85 4.26 -14.38
C VAL A 169 -9.96 5.46 -14.08
N PHE A 170 -10.40 6.68 -14.46
CA PHE A 170 -9.68 7.92 -14.12
C PHE A 170 -9.60 8.11 -12.61
N GLU A 171 -10.70 7.91 -11.90
CA GLU A 171 -10.76 7.99 -10.44
C GLU A 171 -9.78 7.01 -9.80
N ALA A 172 -9.79 5.74 -10.21
CA ALA A 172 -8.90 4.71 -9.69
C ALA A 172 -7.41 5.04 -9.95
N LEU A 173 -7.06 5.52 -11.16
CA LEU A 173 -5.69 5.91 -11.49
C LEU A 173 -5.20 7.12 -10.69
N VAL A 174 -6.07 8.10 -10.41
CA VAL A 174 -5.71 9.26 -9.57
C VAL A 174 -5.64 8.84 -8.10
N GLU A 175 -6.62 8.07 -7.60
CA GLU A 175 -6.68 7.60 -6.22
C GLU A 175 -5.46 6.73 -5.86
N CYS A 176 -5.00 5.85 -6.76
CA CYS A 176 -3.80 5.02 -6.52
C CYS A 176 -2.47 5.76 -6.73
N GLY A 177 -2.48 7.01 -7.19
CA GLY A 177 -1.29 7.81 -7.42
C GLY A 177 -0.56 7.53 -8.73
N ALA A 178 -1.21 6.86 -9.68
CA ALA A 178 -0.57 6.53 -10.96
C ALA A 178 -0.16 7.76 -11.79
N PHE A 179 -0.71 8.93 -11.49
CA PHE A 179 -0.33 10.20 -12.11
C PHE A 179 0.68 11.03 -11.32
N ASP A 180 1.16 10.57 -10.16
CA ASP A 180 2.02 11.38 -9.28
C ASP A 180 3.29 11.85 -9.98
N SER A 181 3.88 11.03 -10.85
CA SER A 181 5.08 11.41 -11.63
C SER A 181 4.84 12.63 -12.53
N THR A 182 3.59 12.86 -12.94
CA THR A 182 3.21 14.00 -13.80
C THR A 182 2.65 15.19 -13.01
N LEU A 183 2.04 14.95 -11.85
CA LEU A 183 1.38 15.95 -11.02
C LEU A 183 2.33 16.64 -10.04
N VAL A 184 3.14 15.86 -9.31
CA VAL A 184 4.02 16.36 -8.24
C VAL A 184 5.03 17.41 -8.75
N PRO A 185 5.72 17.21 -9.90
CA PRO A 185 6.64 18.22 -10.41
C PRO A 185 5.98 19.54 -10.77
N ARG A 186 4.66 19.54 -10.98
CA ARG A 186 3.86 20.72 -11.30
C ARG A 186 3.18 21.34 -10.09
N GLY A 187 3.37 20.79 -8.89
CA GLY A 187 2.72 21.24 -7.67
C GLY A 187 1.21 20.97 -7.63
N ILE A 188 0.71 20.00 -8.41
CA ILE A 188 -0.71 19.64 -8.49
C ILE A 188 -0.96 18.48 -7.53
N SER A 189 -1.96 18.62 -6.64
CA SER A 189 -2.36 17.56 -5.72
C SER A 189 -3.25 16.51 -6.40
N ARG A 190 -3.29 15.28 -5.86
CA ARG A 190 -4.24 14.25 -6.31
C ARG A 190 -5.70 14.73 -6.17
N ALA A 191 -6.03 15.50 -5.12
CA ALA A 191 -7.36 16.11 -4.94
C ALA A 191 -7.74 17.04 -6.09
N THR A 192 -6.81 17.91 -6.50
CA THR A 192 -6.98 18.80 -7.64
C THR A 192 -7.15 18.03 -8.94
N ALA A 193 -6.36 16.99 -9.17
CA ALA A 193 -6.48 16.12 -10.33
C ALA A 193 -7.83 15.39 -10.34
N PHE A 194 -8.26 14.85 -9.21
CA PHE A 194 -9.54 14.15 -9.05
C PHE A 194 -10.73 15.07 -9.35
N ALA A 195 -10.73 16.28 -8.80
CA ALA A 195 -11.78 17.28 -9.07
C ALA A 195 -11.82 17.71 -10.55
N SER A 196 -10.72 17.57 -11.27
CA SER A 196 -10.59 17.97 -12.68
C SER A 196 -10.96 16.86 -13.68
N ILE A 197 -11.26 15.63 -13.22
CA ILE A 197 -11.56 14.49 -14.09
C ILE A 197 -12.74 14.78 -15.02
N GLU A 198 -13.83 15.35 -14.51
CA GLU A 198 -15.01 15.67 -15.34
C GLU A 198 -14.68 16.66 -16.44
N ILE A 199 -13.94 17.71 -16.12
CA ILE A 199 -13.49 18.71 -17.10
C ILE A 199 -12.61 18.08 -18.16
N ALA A 200 -11.68 17.18 -17.75
CA ALA A 200 -10.81 16.46 -18.69
C ALA A 200 -11.62 15.59 -19.66
N LEU A 201 -12.61 14.85 -19.15
CA LEU A 201 -13.49 14.01 -19.95
C LEU A 201 -14.40 14.82 -20.89
N GLU A 202 -14.94 15.93 -20.43
CA GLU A 202 -15.77 16.81 -21.27
C GLU A 202 -14.96 17.41 -22.42
N ARG A 203 -13.75 17.90 -22.15
CA ARG A 203 -12.83 18.40 -23.19
C ARG A 203 -12.46 17.32 -24.19
N SER A 204 -12.15 16.10 -23.73
CA SER A 204 -11.86 14.96 -24.59
C SER A 204 -13.05 14.63 -25.51
N ARG A 205 -14.28 14.58 -24.95
CA ARG A 205 -15.50 14.32 -25.72
C ARG A 205 -15.81 15.43 -26.73
N ALA A 206 -15.57 16.68 -26.36
CA ALA A 206 -15.73 17.82 -27.26
C ALA A 206 -14.75 17.73 -28.44
N ALA A 207 -13.46 17.49 -28.14
CA ALA A 207 -12.44 17.33 -29.17
C ALA A 207 -12.69 16.14 -30.11
N SER A 208 -13.22 15.02 -29.60
CA SER A 208 -13.61 13.87 -30.42
C SER A 208 -14.78 14.20 -31.36
N ARG A 209 -15.80 14.90 -30.86
CA ARG A 209 -16.94 15.34 -31.68
C ARG A 209 -16.53 16.31 -32.79
N ASP A 210 -15.58 17.22 -32.48
CA ASP A 210 -15.07 18.19 -33.47
C ASP A 210 -14.26 17.49 -34.56
N ARG A 211 -13.46 16.48 -34.22
CA ARG A 211 -12.74 15.63 -35.19
C ARG A 211 -13.70 14.85 -36.07
N GLU A 212 -14.75 14.25 -35.51
CA GLU A 212 -15.79 13.51 -36.28
C GLU A 212 -16.57 14.41 -37.25
N ARG A 213 -16.72 15.70 -36.89
CA ARG A 213 -17.40 16.70 -37.73
C ARG A 213 -16.48 17.35 -38.76
N GLY A 214 -15.21 16.97 -38.84
CA GLY A 214 -14.22 17.55 -39.76
C GLY A 214 -13.89 19.02 -39.49
N GLN A 215 -14.30 19.56 -38.34
CA GLN A 215 -13.96 20.91 -37.93
C GLN A 215 -12.58 20.90 -37.28
N THR A 216 -11.53 21.16 -38.06
CA THR A 216 -10.20 21.50 -37.52
C THR A 216 -10.32 22.83 -36.79
N ASN A 217 -10.19 22.79 -35.46
CA ASN A 217 -10.25 23.99 -34.65
C ASN A 217 -9.02 24.86 -34.93
N MET A 218 -9.19 25.96 -35.66
CA MET A 218 -8.15 26.90 -36.09
C MET A 218 -7.43 27.52 -34.87
N PHE A 219 -8.06 27.53 -33.70
CA PHE A 219 -7.45 27.96 -32.44
C PHE A 219 -6.46 26.93 -31.85
N GLY A 220 -6.63 25.62 -32.14
CA GLY A 220 -5.66 24.58 -31.74
C GLY A 220 -4.31 24.68 -32.46
N LEU A 221 -4.30 25.25 -33.66
CA LEU A 221 -3.04 25.53 -34.38
C LEU A 221 -2.25 26.73 -33.81
N LEU A 222 -2.94 27.65 -33.14
CA LEU A 222 -2.29 28.81 -32.46
C LEU A 222 -1.73 28.42 -31.09
N ASP A 223 -2.26 27.37 -30.43
CA ASP A 223 -1.76 26.87 -29.15
C ASP A 223 -0.58 25.88 -29.30
N ALA A 224 -0.31 25.40 -30.52
CA ALA A 224 0.79 24.50 -30.86
C ALA A 224 2.15 25.21 -31.15
N GLY A 225 2.29 26.49 -30.85
CA GLY A 225 3.55 27.21 -30.95
C GLY A 225 4.58 26.76 -29.91
N PRO A 226 5.89 26.79 -30.22
CA PRO A 226 6.96 26.37 -29.33
C PRO A 226 7.00 27.27 -28.08
N ARG A 227 6.59 26.78 -26.93
CA ARG A 227 6.76 27.46 -25.64
C ARG A 227 8.23 27.36 -25.18
N ALA A 228 9.05 28.25 -25.73
CA ALA A 228 10.34 28.57 -25.13
C ALA A 228 10.21 29.95 -24.45
N GLY A 229 10.29 29.97 -23.14
CA GLY A 229 10.74 31.07 -22.30
C GLY A 229 9.79 32.26 -22.16
N ALA A 230 9.18 32.41 -21.01
CA ALA A 230 9.16 33.67 -20.23
C ALA A 230 8.45 33.45 -18.88
N ALA A 231 9.22 33.45 -17.82
CA ALA A 231 8.76 33.63 -16.45
C ALA A 231 8.44 35.12 -16.25
N THR A 232 7.16 35.47 -16.11
CA THR A 232 6.73 36.70 -15.41
C THR A 232 5.27 36.56 -15.00
N GLY A 233 5.01 36.64 -13.72
CA GLY A 233 3.83 37.02 -12.96
C GLY A 233 2.44 36.70 -13.50
N ASN A 234 1.65 35.93 -12.69
CA ASN A 234 0.24 35.59 -12.90
C ASN A 234 -0.07 34.68 -14.12
N ALA A 235 0.57 33.49 -14.15
CA ALA A 235 0.06 32.44 -15.00
C ALA A 235 -1.21 31.85 -14.39
N PRO A 236 -2.33 31.67 -15.17
CA PRO A 236 -3.46 30.88 -14.73
C PRO A 236 -2.96 29.47 -14.37
N ALA A 237 -3.49 28.90 -13.29
CA ALA A 237 -3.11 27.59 -12.80
C ALA A 237 -2.96 26.60 -13.95
N ALA A 238 -1.79 25.95 -14.01
CA ALA A 238 -1.31 25.16 -15.14
C ALA A 238 -2.40 24.22 -15.73
N GLY A 239 -2.73 24.44 -17.01
CA GLY A 239 -3.33 23.39 -17.82
C GLY A 239 -4.82 23.09 -17.61
N GLY A 240 -5.60 23.89 -16.87
CA GLY A 240 -7.07 23.71 -16.75
C GLY A 240 -7.52 22.88 -15.55
N TYR A 241 -6.66 22.63 -14.59
CA TYR A 241 -7.04 22.03 -13.30
C TYR A 241 -7.89 22.98 -12.46
N VAL A 242 -8.79 22.41 -11.63
CA VAL A 242 -9.65 23.15 -10.71
C VAL A 242 -8.77 23.82 -9.63
N PRO A 243 -8.72 25.15 -9.56
CA PRO A 243 -7.72 25.84 -8.74
C PRO A 243 -7.97 25.80 -7.23
N THR A 244 -9.09 25.25 -6.77
CA THR A 244 -9.57 25.35 -5.38
C THR A 244 -9.85 24.03 -4.68
N ALA A 245 -9.41 22.90 -5.22
CA ALA A 245 -9.59 21.64 -4.52
C ALA A 245 -8.67 21.58 -3.29
N GLU A 246 -9.26 21.47 -2.09
CA GLU A 246 -8.50 21.23 -0.86
C GLU A 246 -7.71 19.92 -0.98
N ALA A 247 -6.44 19.97 -0.60
CA ALA A 247 -5.59 18.78 -0.67
C ALA A 247 -6.12 17.73 0.31
N TRP A 248 -6.16 16.46 -0.15
CA TRP A 248 -6.47 15.35 0.74
C TRP A 248 -5.44 15.30 1.86
N ASP A 249 -5.90 15.07 3.08
CA ASP A 249 -4.98 14.73 4.14
C ASP A 249 -4.39 13.32 3.93
N ARG A 250 -3.33 12.99 4.67
CA ARG A 250 -2.66 11.70 4.50
C ARG A 250 -3.62 10.52 4.75
N ARG A 251 -4.55 10.65 5.70
CA ARG A 251 -5.53 9.60 6.00
C ARG A 251 -6.47 9.38 4.81
N GLU A 252 -7.06 10.46 4.28
CA GLU A 252 -7.94 10.39 3.11
C GLU A 252 -7.20 9.82 1.89
N MET A 253 -5.96 10.26 1.67
CA MET A 253 -5.13 9.76 0.58
C MET A 253 -4.89 8.24 0.71
N LEU A 254 -4.58 7.73 1.90
CA LEU A 254 -4.38 6.31 2.16
C LEU A 254 -5.68 5.51 2.01
N VAL A 255 -6.82 6.04 2.46
CA VAL A 255 -8.14 5.39 2.29
C VAL A 255 -8.49 5.25 0.81
N ARG A 256 -8.27 6.30 0.01
CA ARG A 256 -8.51 6.27 -1.44
C ARG A 256 -7.55 5.34 -2.17
N GLU A 257 -6.27 5.40 -1.84
CA GLU A 257 -5.26 4.48 -2.38
C GLU A 257 -5.64 3.03 -2.11
N ARG A 258 -6.06 2.73 -0.89
CA ARG A 258 -6.52 1.40 -0.54
C ARG A 258 -7.79 0.99 -1.27
N LYS A 259 -8.73 1.89 -1.48
CA LYS A 259 -9.93 1.63 -2.29
C LYS A 259 -9.55 1.19 -3.69
N ALA A 260 -8.56 1.85 -4.31
CA ALA A 260 -8.10 1.56 -5.66
C ALA A 260 -7.17 0.33 -5.76
N LEU A 261 -6.30 0.09 -4.77
CA LEU A 261 -5.30 -0.98 -4.79
C LEU A 261 -5.68 -2.19 -3.94
N GLY A 262 -6.56 -2.01 -2.96
CA GLY A 262 -6.93 -3.04 -1.98
C GLY A 262 -6.02 -3.11 -0.76
N PHE A 263 -4.93 -2.32 -0.73
CA PHE A 263 -3.98 -2.23 0.37
C PHE A 263 -3.24 -0.89 0.34
N TYR A 264 -2.39 -0.64 1.33
CA TYR A 264 -1.62 0.59 1.47
C TYR A 264 -0.23 0.46 0.85
N VAL A 265 0.11 1.31 -0.14
CA VAL A 265 1.43 1.35 -0.80
C VAL A 265 2.28 2.49 -0.28
N SER A 266 1.74 3.71 -0.24
CA SER A 266 2.51 4.92 0.09
C SER A 266 2.73 5.11 1.60
N GLY A 267 2.13 4.26 2.44
CA GLY A 267 2.27 4.27 3.90
C GLY A 267 1.13 3.51 4.55
N HIS A 268 1.14 3.38 5.86
CA HIS A 268 0.08 2.71 6.60
C HIS A 268 -0.47 3.63 7.70
N PRO A 269 -1.80 3.64 7.98
CA PRO A 269 -2.37 4.47 9.03
C PRO A 269 -1.76 4.27 10.41
N LEU A 270 -1.24 3.06 10.69
CA LEU A 270 -0.55 2.73 11.95
C LEU A 270 0.82 3.40 12.08
N GLU A 271 1.50 3.76 10.99
CA GLU A 271 2.84 4.34 11.05
C GLU A 271 2.88 5.60 11.92
N ARG A 272 1.79 6.38 11.90
CA ARG A 272 1.63 7.58 12.72
C ARG A 272 1.82 7.31 14.21
N TYR A 273 1.33 6.17 14.68
CA TYR A 273 1.34 5.81 16.09
C TYR A 273 2.53 4.94 16.48
N LEU A 274 3.13 4.26 15.50
CA LEU A 274 4.22 3.29 15.72
C LEU A 274 5.61 3.86 15.43
N LYS A 275 5.72 5.12 15.02
CA LYS A 275 7.00 5.80 14.86
C LYS A 275 7.66 6.02 16.24
N GLY A 276 8.82 5.43 16.41
CA GLY A 276 9.63 5.54 17.62
C GLY A 276 10.07 4.17 18.14
N ALA A 277 11.28 4.12 18.70
CA ALA A 277 11.80 2.89 19.28
C ALA A 277 10.91 2.45 20.46
N GLY A 278 10.37 1.24 20.36
CA GLY A 278 9.56 0.63 21.41
C GLY A 278 8.09 1.04 21.48
N ALA A 279 7.51 1.67 20.43
CA ALA A 279 6.10 2.05 20.43
C ALA A 279 5.17 0.84 20.67
N LEU A 280 5.41 -0.29 20.01
CA LEU A 280 4.66 -1.53 20.26
C LEU A 280 4.86 -2.06 21.68
N SER A 281 6.08 -1.97 22.21
CA SER A 281 6.39 -2.41 23.59
C SER A 281 5.67 -1.56 24.63
N LYS A 282 5.55 -0.24 24.42
CA LYS A 282 4.77 0.64 25.30
C LYS A 282 3.30 0.26 25.33
N LEU A 283 2.74 -0.11 24.18
CA LEU A 283 1.37 -0.58 24.05
C LEU A 283 1.19 -2.05 24.43
N GLN A 284 2.28 -2.74 24.83
CA GLN A 284 2.31 -4.19 25.08
C GLN A 284 1.73 -4.98 23.90
N ALA A 285 1.91 -4.45 22.68
CA ALA A 285 1.39 -5.04 21.46
C ALA A 285 2.47 -5.85 20.73
N VAL A 286 2.01 -6.91 20.07
CA VAL A 286 2.85 -7.77 19.24
C VAL A 286 2.44 -7.65 17.77
N PRO A 287 3.35 -7.83 16.81
CA PRO A 287 2.99 -7.85 15.39
C PRO A 287 2.23 -9.13 15.03
N THR A 288 1.34 -9.04 14.02
CA THR A 288 0.56 -10.21 13.55
C THR A 288 1.43 -11.37 13.12
N SER A 289 2.62 -11.09 12.54
CA SER A 289 3.59 -12.12 12.11
C SER A 289 4.10 -12.99 13.26
N SER A 290 4.10 -12.50 14.50
CA SER A 290 4.53 -13.27 15.67
C SER A 290 3.47 -14.19 16.25
N LEU A 291 2.20 -14.03 15.84
CA LEU A 291 1.08 -14.81 16.39
C LEU A 291 1.18 -16.30 16.06
N ALA A 292 1.80 -16.67 14.94
CA ALA A 292 2.01 -18.06 14.55
C ALA A 292 2.88 -18.85 15.55
N SER A 293 3.74 -18.14 16.30
CA SER A 293 4.61 -18.71 17.34
C SER A 293 4.04 -18.56 18.77
N ALA A 294 2.87 -17.94 18.93
CA ALA A 294 2.24 -17.77 20.24
C ALA A 294 1.69 -19.11 20.76
N SER A 295 1.60 -19.23 22.07
CA SER A 295 0.94 -20.37 22.71
C SER A 295 -0.57 -20.30 22.47
N ASP A 296 -1.22 -21.46 22.33
CA ASP A 296 -2.68 -21.52 22.24
C ASP A 296 -3.30 -20.91 23.51
N TRP A 297 -4.39 -20.14 23.32
CA TRP A 297 -5.08 -19.37 24.37
C TRP A 297 -4.24 -18.27 25.05
N ALA A 298 -3.05 -17.95 24.55
CA ALA A 298 -2.30 -16.80 25.04
C ALA A 298 -3.10 -15.50 24.82
N VAL A 299 -3.06 -14.62 25.81
CA VAL A 299 -3.62 -13.26 25.70
C VAL A 299 -2.57 -12.36 25.08
N VAL A 300 -2.92 -11.74 23.96
CA VAL A 300 -2.06 -10.83 23.24
C VAL A 300 -2.80 -9.55 22.86
N SER A 301 -2.06 -8.48 22.68
CA SER A 301 -2.58 -7.23 22.12
C SER A 301 -1.96 -7.00 20.74
N VAL A 302 -2.76 -6.59 19.77
CA VAL A 302 -2.34 -6.32 18.40
C VAL A 302 -2.93 -4.98 17.96
N CYS A 303 -2.09 -4.11 17.37
CA CYS A 303 -2.56 -2.87 16.74
C CYS A 303 -2.88 -3.12 15.28
N GLY A 304 -4.02 -2.66 14.78
CA GLY A 304 -4.37 -2.90 13.39
C GLY A 304 -5.50 -2.01 12.87
N MET A 305 -5.73 -2.13 11.56
CA MET A 305 -6.91 -1.63 10.88
C MET A 305 -7.94 -2.75 10.79
N VAL A 306 -9.20 -2.40 11.07
CA VAL A 306 -10.33 -3.36 10.98
C VAL A 306 -10.80 -3.44 9.53
N GLU A 307 -10.88 -4.66 9.03
CA GLU A 307 -11.27 -4.96 7.66
C GLU A 307 -12.39 -5.98 7.60
N GLY A 308 -13.32 -5.76 6.66
CA GLY A 308 -14.36 -6.73 6.37
C GLY A 308 -15.22 -7.09 7.57
N TYR A 309 -15.50 -6.13 8.47
CA TYR A 309 -16.40 -6.36 9.61
C TYR A 309 -17.75 -6.87 9.13
N ARG A 310 -18.16 -8.02 9.64
CA ARG A 310 -19.43 -8.69 9.28
C ARG A 310 -20.02 -9.43 10.46
N GLU A 311 -21.33 -9.32 10.60
CA GLU A 311 -22.09 -10.06 11.59
C GLU A 311 -22.76 -11.26 10.92
N ARG A 312 -22.79 -12.38 11.61
CA ARG A 312 -23.48 -13.60 11.20
C ARG A 312 -24.40 -14.06 12.32
N ILE A 313 -25.68 -14.27 11.97
CA ILE A 313 -26.66 -14.85 12.87
C ILE A 313 -26.67 -16.36 12.62
N PHE A 314 -26.61 -17.16 13.68
CA PHE A 314 -26.71 -18.60 13.58
C PHE A 314 -28.16 -19.00 13.19
N LYS A 315 -28.30 -19.96 12.27
CA LYS A 315 -29.59 -20.43 11.75
C LYS A 315 -30.49 -21.04 12.84
N ASP A 316 -29.88 -21.52 13.91
CA ASP A 316 -30.57 -22.22 15.02
C ASP A 316 -31.04 -21.26 16.12
N GLY A 317 -31.06 -19.95 15.88
CA GLY A 317 -31.44 -18.95 16.88
C GLY A 317 -30.47 -18.79 18.04
N GLY A 318 -29.28 -19.43 17.95
CA GLY A 318 -28.27 -19.54 19.02
C GLY A 318 -27.40 -18.30 19.23
N GLY A 319 -27.72 -17.17 18.59
CA GLY A 319 -26.98 -15.91 18.81
C GLY A 319 -26.33 -15.32 17.56
N LYS A 320 -25.58 -14.25 17.78
CA LYS A 320 -24.80 -13.55 16.76
C LYS A 320 -23.31 -13.78 17.01
N ILE A 321 -22.51 -13.77 15.95
CA ILE A 321 -21.06 -13.67 16.03
C ILE A 321 -20.61 -12.66 14.99
N ALA A 322 -19.62 -11.84 15.31
CA ALA A 322 -19.01 -10.97 14.31
C ALA A 322 -17.58 -11.43 14.02
N PHE A 323 -17.14 -11.14 12.80
CA PHE A 323 -15.80 -11.44 12.30
C PHE A 323 -15.24 -10.22 11.60
N PHE A 324 -13.97 -10.01 11.73
CA PHE A 324 -13.21 -9.05 10.94
C PHE A 324 -11.75 -9.51 10.83
N ASP A 325 -11.04 -8.98 9.85
CA ASP A 325 -9.61 -9.14 9.74
C ASP A 325 -8.93 -7.91 10.32
N LEU A 326 -7.95 -8.12 11.18
CA LEU A 326 -7.10 -7.07 11.74
C LEU A 326 -5.78 -7.05 10.96
N GLU A 327 -5.55 -5.96 10.20
CA GLU A 327 -4.37 -5.77 9.38
C GLU A 327 -3.38 -4.85 10.08
N ASP A 328 -2.12 -5.30 10.21
CA ASP A 328 -1.01 -4.49 10.69
C ASP A 328 0.07 -4.30 9.60
N LEU A 329 1.26 -3.82 9.97
CA LEU A 329 2.38 -3.64 9.06
C LEU A 329 3.00 -4.95 8.57
N THR A 330 2.71 -6.07 9.22
CA THR A 330 3.37 -7.37 9.02
C THR A 330 2.45 -8.46 8.46
N GLY A 331 1.14 -8.26 8.52
CA GLY A 331 0.17 -9.23 8.03
C GLY A 331 -1.25 -8.99 8.51
N ARG A 332 -2.04 -10.05 8.51
CA ARG A 332 -3.45 -10.04 8.94
C ARG A 332 -3.73 -11.19 9.87
N VAL A 333 -4.70 -10.99 10.77
CA VAL A 333 -5.25 -12.03 11.63
C VAL A 333 -6.76 -11.89 11.69
N THR A 334 -7.49 -12.99 11.55
CA THR A 334 -8.96 -13.01 11.73
C THR A 334 -9.31 -12.91 13.21
N VAL A 335 -10.20 -11.96 13.54
CA VAL A 335 -10.72 -11.74 14.89
C VAL A 335 -12.18 -12.14 14.97
N LYS A 336 -12.52 -12.92 15.99
CA LYS A 336 -13.88 -13.36 16.30
C LYS A 336 -14.43 -12.59 17.50
N VAL A 337 -15.62 -12.01 17.35
CA VAL A 337 -16.30 -11.21 18.38
C VAL A 337 -17.53 -11.96 18.83
N ARG A 338 -17.65 -12.22 20.14
CA ARG A 338 -18.81 -12.91 20.72
C ARG A 338 -20.04 -12.01 20.75
N ALA A 339 -21.22 -12.62 20.77
CA ALA A 339 -22.50 -11.91 20.75
C ALA A 339 -22.62 -10.80 21.80
N ASN A 340 -22.19 -11.05 23.02
CA ASN A 340 -22.25 -10.09 24.13
C ASN A 340 -21.27 -8.92 24.03
N GLN A 341 -20.34 -8.96 23.08
CA GLN A 341 -19.32 -7.93 22.86
C GLN A 341 -19.62 -7.08 21.64
N ILE A 342 -20.49 -7.55 20.72
CA ILE A 342 -20.78 -6.88 19.46
C ILE A 342 -21.27 -5.45 19.71
N ASP A 343 -22.31 -5.29 20.53
CA ASP A 343 -22.91 -3.98 20.81
C ASP A 343 -21.94 -3.03 21.53
N THR A 344 -21.01 -3.57 22.33
CA THR A 344 -19.99 -2.78 23.03
C THR A 344 -18.92 -2.23 22.10
N TYR A 345 -18.46 -3.04 21.16
CA TYR A 345 -17.28 -2.70 20.35
C TYR A 345 -17.60 -2.34 18.90
N ALA A 346 -18.83 -2.53 18.41
CA ALA A 346 -19.19 -2.25 17.02
C ALA A 346 -18.83 -0.82 16.60
N ALA A 347 -19.11 0.18 17.44
CA ALA A 347 -18.82 1.58 17.15
C ALA A 347 -17.31 1.85 16.98
N VAL A 348 -16.45 1.15 17.74
CA VAL A 348 -14.99 1.25 17.63
C VAL A 348 -14.49 0.51 16.40
N LEU A 349 -15.01 -0.70 16.17
CA LEU A 349 -14.58 -1.58 15.08
C LEU A 349 -15.01 -1.12 13.70
N THR A 350 -16.10 -0.35 13.60
CA THR A 350 -16.60 0.17 12.31
C THR A 350 -16.18 1.63 12.04
N ALA A 351 -15.47 2.27 12.95
CA ALA A 351 -15.07 3.68 12.81
C ALA A 351 -14.04 3.94 11.69
N GLY A 352 -13.42 2.91 11.11
CA GLY A 352 -12.37 3.05 10.10
C GLY A 352 -11.09 3.71 10.64
N GLU A 353 -10.87 3.62 11.94
CA GLU A 353 -9.68 4.12 12.65
C GLU A 353 -8.82 2.95 13.13
N PRO A 354 -7.49 3.16 13.31
CA PRO A 354 -6.65 2.14 13.91
C PRO A 354 -7.12 1.78 15.31
N VAL A 355 -7.10 0.49 15.62
CA VAL A 355 -7.52 -0.06 16.91
C VAL A 355 -6.41 -0.85 17.58
N LEU A 356 -6.41 -0.89 18.90
CA LEU A 356 -5.68 -1.84 19.73
C LEU A 356 -6.68 -2.92 20.15
N VAL A 357 -6.46 -4.13 19.69
CA VAL A 357 -7.28 -5.31 19.99
C VAL A 357 -6.52 -6.19 20.96
N THR A 358 -7.12 -6.47 22.11
CA THR A 358 -6.62 -7.48 23.05
C THR A 358 -7.51 -8.72 22.92
N GLY A 359 -6.91 -9.88 22.73
CA GLY A 359 -7.63 -11.11 22.51
C GLY A 359 -6.83 -12.36 22.87
N LYS A 360 -7.53 -13.51 22.80
CA LYS A 360 -6.90 -14.82 22.98
C LYS A 360 -6.59 -15.43 21.62
N VAL A 361 -5.34 -15.86 21.45
CA VAL A 361 -4.94 -16.62 20.25
C VAL A 361 -5.54 -18.00 20.31
N SER A 362 -6.08 -18.48 19.19
CA SER A 362 -6.54 -19.85 19.06
C SER A 362 -6.15 -20.40 17.70
N PHE A 363 -5.69 -21.62 17.70
CA PHE A 363 -5.36 -22.35 16.48
C PHE A 363 -6.48 -23.34 16.14
N PRO A 364 -6.77 -23.59 14.85
CA PRO A 364 -7.74 -24.59 14.45
C PRO A 364 -7.32 -25.96 15.01
N PHE A 365 -8.31 -26.66 15.58
CA PHE A 365 -8.11 -28.04 16.07
C PHE A 365 -7.77 -28.94 14.90
N ARG A 366 -6.65 -29.66 14.98
CA ARG A 366 -6.34 -30.78 14.09
C ARG A 366 -6.90 -32.04 14.75
N GLY A 367 -7.76 -32.77 14.01
CA GLY A 367 -8.16 -34.11 14.44
C GLY A 367 -6.90 -35.01 14.54
N ASP A 368 -6.96 -35.99 15.41
CA ASP A 368 -5.87 -36.95 15.63
C ASP A 368 -5.53 -37.77 14.36
N ASP A 369 -6.38 -37.72 13.33
CA ASP A 369 -6.25 -38.45 12.06
C ASP A 369 -5.66 -37.56 10.91
N ALA A 370 -5.15 -36.36 11.18
CA ALA A 370 -4.56 -35.51 10.15
C ALA A 370 -3.19 -36.04 9.75
N GLU A 371 -3.03 -36.42 8.47
CA GLU A 371 -1.75 -36.87 7.92
C GLU A 371 -0.65 -35.80 8.02
N PRO A 372 0.63 -36.17 8.27
CA PRO A 372 1.73 -35.23 8.43
C PRO A 372 2.01 -34.35 7.20
N GLU A 373 1.51 -34.73 6.03
CA GLU A 373 1.74 -34.04 4.75
C GLU A 373 0.86 -32.78 4.56
N GLU A 374 -0.16 -32.57 5.38
CA GLU A 374 -0.97 -31.34 5.40
C GLU A 374 -0.38 -30.22 6.29
N GLU A 375 0.91 -30.22 6.55
CA GLU A 375 1.60 -29.24 7.39
C GLU A 375 1.76 -27.86 6.73
N GLY A 376 0.62 -27.23 6.37
CA GLY A 376 0.58 -25.79 6.18
C GLY A 376 0.75 -25.05 7.54
N PRO A 377 1.32 -23.85 7.58
CA PRO A 377 1.40 -23.06 8.79
C PRO A 377 -0.02 -22.84 9.35
N ARG A 378 -0.22 -23.13 10.65
CA ARG A 378 -1.49 -22.90 11.34
C ARG A 378 -1.80 -21.41 11.32
N GLU A 379 -2.87 -21.00 10.66
CA GLU A 379 -3.30 -19.61 10.72
C GLU A 379 -3.97 -19.33 12.07
N PRO A 380 -3.40 -18.44 12.90
CA PRO A 380 -3.98 -18.09 14.18
C PRO A 380 -5.28 -17.32 14.00
N THR A 381 -6.21 -17.49 14.94
CA THR A 381 -7.43 -16.68 15.06
C THR A 381 -7.41 -16.00 16.43
N LEU A 382 -7.83 -14.75 16.53
CA LEU A 382 -8.00 -14.06 17.80
C LEU A 382 -9.47 -14.09 18.25
N PHE A 383 -9.70 -14.43 19.50
CA PHE A 383 -11.01 -14.19 20.15
C PHE A 383 -10.93 -12.86 20.91
N LEU A 384 -11.76 -11.90 20.53
CA LEU A 384 -11.79 -10.58 21.12
C LEU A 384 -12.04 -10.65 22.63
N ASN A 385 -11.22 -9.95 23.41
CA ASN A 385 -11.50 -9.60 24.79
C ASN A 385 -11.87 -8.12 24.91
N GLU A 386 -11.07 -7.25 24.29
CA GLU A 386 -11.21 -5.79 24.35
C GLU A 386 -10.76 -5.15 23.04
N ALA A 387 -11.42 -4.06 22.63
CA ALA A 387 -10.98 -3.22 21.52
C ALA A 387 -11.12 -1.77 21.92
N VAL A 388 -10.04 -0.98 21.70
CA VAL A 388 -10.00 0.45 21.95
C VAL A 388 -9.40 1.16 20.75
N ARG A 389 -9.76 2.42 20.52
CA ARG A 389 -9.10 3.22 19.50
C ARG A 389 -7.62 3.38 19.86
N LEU A 390 -6.76 3.16 18.88
CA LEU A 390 -5.32 3.27 19.12
C LEU A 390 -4.92 4.69 19.55
N SER A 391 -5.60 5.72 19.00
CA SER A 391 -5.43 7.11 19.41
C SER A 391 -5.66 7.32 20.90
N ASP A 392 -6.69 6.67 21.49
CA ASP A 392 -7.00 6.83 22.92
C ASP A 392 -5.97 6.12 23.83
N SER A 393 -5.45 4.97 23.39
CA SER A 393 -4.37 4.26 24.09
C SER A 393 -3.08 5.06 24.06
N VAL A 394 -2.71 5.60 22.90
CA VAL A 394 -1.47 6.38 22.75
C VAL A 394 -1.56 7.73 23.49
N LYS A 395 -2.73 8.37 23.53
CA LYS A 395 -2.94 9.61 24.29
C LYS A 395 -2.59 9.44 25.77
N LYS A 396 -2.96 8.32 26.39
CA LYS A 396 -2.71 8.04 27.81
C LYS A 396 -1.22 7.96 28.12
N ASP A 397 -0.41 7.45 27.18
CA ASP A 397 1.00 7.19 27.37
C ASP A 397 1.91 8.30 26.81
N THR A 398 1.36 9.23 26.01
CA THR A 398 2.13 10.32 25.40
C THR A 398 2.41 11.41 26.41
N ARG A 399 3.70 11.62 26.72
CA ARG A 399 4.18 12.68 27.62
C ARG A 399 4.56 13.95 26.89
N GLN A 400 4.87 13.88 25.60
CA GLN A 400 5.33 14.99 24.78
C GLN A 400 5.09 14.71 23.29
N VAL A 401 4.72 15.74 22.54
CA VAL A 401 4.69 15.73 21.07
C VAL A 401 5.97 16.39 20.56
N ALA A 402 6.81 15.66 19.84
CA ALA A 402 8.00 16.21 19.20
C ALA A 402 7.71 16.46 17.72
N ILE A 403 7.85 17.72 17.25
CA ILE A 403 7.67 18.10 15.84
C ILE A 403 9.07 18.20 15.23
N ARG A 404 9.38 17.28 14.31
CA ARG A 404 10.67 17.23 13.61
C ARG A 404 10.58 17.94 12.28
N LEU A 405 11.34 19.02 12.10
CA LEU A 405 11.38 19.83 10.88
C LEU A 405 12.80 19.91 10.33
N ARG A 406 12.91 20.05 9.02
CA ARG A 406 14.18 20.34 8.33
C ARG A 406 14.30 21.84 8.15
N ALA A 407 15.29 22.47 8.78
CA ALA A 407 15.47 23.93 8.76
C ALA A 407 15.50 24.50 7.33
N GLU A 408 16.07 23.77 6.37
CA GLU A 408 16.22 24.23 4.97
C GLU A 408 14.92 24.20 4.17
N ARG A 409 13.96 23.39 4.56
CA ARG A 409 12.71 23.18 3.80
C ARG A 409 11.50 23.85 4.45
N THR A 410 11.69 24.36 5.66
CA THR A 410 10.63 24.96 6.45
C THR A 410 10.55 26.44 6.18
N THR A 411 9.39 26.93 5.75
CA THR A 411 9.14 28.37 5.48
C THR A 411 8.49 29.05 6.69
N ASP A 412 8.64 30.37 6.77
CA ASP A 412 8.01 31.18 7.82
C ASP A 412 6.48 31.05 7.79
N GLU A 413 5.88 30.91 6.60
CA GLU A 413 4.44 30.72 6.44
C GLU A 413 4.00 29.37 7.04
N GLN A 414 4.77 28.30 6.85
CA GLN A 414 4.49 26.98 7.46
C GLN A 414 4.60 27.04 8.98
N LEU A 415 5.60 27.75 9.52
CA LEU A 415 5.76 27.95 10.97
C LEU A 415 4.58 28.74 11.56
N GLN A 416 4.09 29.76 10.87
CA GLN A 416 2.93 30.52 11.28
C GLN A 416 1.65 29.67 11.31
N LYS A 417 1.42 28.89 10.25
CA LYS A 417 0.29 27.94 10.19
C LYS A 417 0.37 26.90 11.29
N MET A 418 1.55 26.33 11.54
CA MET A 418 1.79 25.40 12.64
C MET A 418 1.46 26.05 13.98
N ALA A 419 1.93 27.27 14.24
CA ALA A 419 1.67 27.99 15.47
C ALA A 419 0.16 28.19 15.71
N ASN A 420 -0.61 28.45 14.63
CA ASN A 420 -2.06 28.59 14.71
C ASN A 420 -2.74 27.26 15.05
N VAL A 421 -2.34 26.14 14.42
CA VAL A 421 -2.87 24.80 14.74
C VAL A 421 -2.59 24.44 16.20
N LEU A 422 -1.36 24.66 16.68
CA LEU A 422 -0.99 24.35 18.07
C LEU A 422 -1.76 25.21 19.07
N ARG A 423 -1.98 26.52 18.80
CA ARG A 423 -2.74 27.41 19.67
C ARG A 423 -4.24 27.11 19.70
N ALA A 424 -4.79 26.63 18.58
CA ALA A 424 -6.19 26.24 18.50
C ALA A 424 -6.51 24.97 19.31
N SER A 425 -5.50 24.15 19.57
CA SER A 425 -5.63 22.92 20.34
C SER A 425 -5.49 23.20 21.84
N ASN A 426 -6.59 23.03 22.59
CA ASN A 426 -6.62 23.21 24.05
C ASN A 426 -6.26 21.88 24.76
N GLY A 427 -4.97 21.63 24.98
CA GLY A 427 -4.52 20.41 25.64
C GLY A 427 -3.43 20.61 26.68
N ASN A 428 -3.05 19.52 27.34
CA ASN A 428 -2.03 19.54 28.39
C ASN A 428 -0.68 18.95 27.95
N CYS A 429 -0.61 18.31 26.77
CA CYS A 429 0.60 17.66 26.30
C CYS A 429 1.62 18.72 25.81
N PRO A 430 2.84 18.75 26.38
CA PRO A 430 3.88 19.67 25.93
C PRO A 430 4.37 19.36 24.53
N VAL A 431 4.75 20.41 23.80
CA VAL A 431 5.29 20.29 22.44
C VAL A 431 6.76 20.70 22.43
N ALA A 432 7.58 19.88 21.77
CA ALA A 432 8.97 20.21 21.44
C ALA A 432 9.16 20.28 19.93
N LEU A 433 9.99 21.23 19.50
CA LEU A 433 10.41 21.35 18.12
C LEU A 433 11.83 20.78 17.99
N VAL A 434 12.03 19.87 17.03
CA VAL A 434 13.34 19.29 16.70
C VAL A 434 13.69 19.79 15.31
N LEU A 435 14.68 20.67 15.22
CA LEU A 435 15.16 21.22 13.95
C LEU A 435 16.39 20.43 13.49
N ALA A 436 16.25 19.69 12.40
CA ALA A 436 17.38 19.05 11.73
C ALA A 436 18.09 20.06 10.83
N MET A 437 19.38 20.28 11.10
CA MET A 437 20.25 21.20 10.36
C MET A 437 20.98 20.48 9.22
N LYS A 438 21.57 21.26 8.30
CA LYS A 438 22.28 20.77 7.11
C LYS A 438 23.52 19.94 7.43
N ASP A 439 24.18 20.26 8.50
CA ASP A 439 25.40 19.61 9.00
C ASP A 439 25.11 18.32 9.80
N GLY A 440 23.84 17.91 9.89
CA GLY A 440 23.39 16.76 10.66
C GLY A 440 23.16 17.04 12.15
N ALA A 441 23.41 18.29 12.62
CA ALA A 441 23.08 18.69 13.98
C ALA A 441 21.56 18.80 14.19
N GLU A 442 21.10 18.55 15.41
CA GLU A 442 19.69 18.72 15.81
C GLU A 442 19.59 19.76 16.92
N ALA A 443 18.71 20.74 16.74
CA ALA A 443 18.36 21.70 17.78
C ALA A 443 17.02 21.35 18.39
N PHE A 444 16.98 21.28 19.73
CA PHE A 444 15.76 20.97 20.49
C PHE A 444 15.23 22.25 21.14
N LEU A 445 14.00 22.60 20.83
CA LEU A 445 13.29 23.77 21.36
C LEU A 445 12.03 23.31 22.09
N SER A 446 11.95 23.53 23.38
CA SER A 446 10.71 23.29 24.13
C SER A 446 9.78 24.51 23.94
N LEU A 447 8.58 24.27 23.44
CA LEU A 447 7.60 25.32 23.25
C LEU A 447 6.91 25.68 24.56
N GLY A 448 6.59 26.96 24.72
CA GLY A 448 5.93 27.49 25.93
C GLY A 448 4.51 26.93 26.16
N LYS A 449 3.94 27.25 27.33
CA LYS A 449 2.62 26.73 27.77
C LYS A 449 1.48 27.02 26.79
N ASN A 450 1.58 28.06 25.97
CA ASN A 450 0.56 28.45 24.97
C ASN A 450 0.51 27.54 23.74
N TYR A 451 1.43 26.58 23.64
CA TYR A 451 1.54 25.62 22.55
C TYR A 451 1.33 24.18 23.01
N ARG A 452 0.74 24.00 24.21
CA ARG A 452 0.35 22.65 24.64
C ARG A 452 -0.86 22.20 23.86
N VAL A 453 -0.87 20.92 23.47
CA VAL A 453 -1.89 20.35 22.59
C VAL A 453 -2.62 19.19 23.26
N GLU A 454 -3.85 18.97 22.82
CA GLU A 454 -4.47 17.67 22.96
C GLU A 454 -3.95 16.77 21.83
N VAL A 455 -3.46 15.58 22.18
CA VAL A 455 -3.02 14.59 21.18
C VAL A 455 -4.23 14.05 20.46
N SER A 456 -4.62 14.70 19.36
CA SER A 456 -5.79 14.34 18.55
C SER A 456 -5.41 14.17 17.08
N ASP A 457 -6.19 13.38 16.36
CA ASP A 457 -6.00 13.20 14.91
C ASP A 457 -6.11 14.53 14.15
N GLU A 458 -6.91 15.48 14.62
CA GLU A 458 -7.01 16.81 14.02
C GLU A 458 -5.70 17.58 14.07
N VAL A 459 -5.02 17.58 15.21
CA VAL A 459 -3.73 18.26 15.38
C VAL A 459 -2.67 17.59 14.52
N LEU A 460 -2.60 16.25 14.54
CA LEU A 460 -1.61 15.50 13.77
C LEU A 460 -1.84 15.68 12.25
N SER A 461 -3.08 15.57 11.79
CA SER A 461 -3.45 15.81 10.38
C SER A 461 -3.26 17.26 9.96
N GLY A 462 -3.55 18.23 10.85
CA GLY A 462 -3.28 19.63 10.60
C GLY A 462 -1.79 19.92 10.36
N LEU A 463 -0.91 19.31 11.16
CA LEU A 463 0.53 19.41 10.97
C LEU A 463 0.98 18.75 9.67
N GLU A 464 0.47 17.55 9.34
CA GLU A 464 0.78 16.85 8.10
C GLU A 464 0.35 17.63 6.85
N ARG A 465 -0.81 18.29 6.87
CA ARG A 465 -1.27 19.17 5.76
C ARG A 465 -0.32 20.34 5.52
N ILE A 466 0.23 20.93 6.59
CA ILE A 466 1.13 22.09 6.50
C ILE A 466 2.46 21.70 5.88
N PHE A 467 3.03 20.56 6.29
CA PHE A 467 4.37 20.14 5.90
C PHE A 467 4.40 19.12 4.75
N GLY A 468 3.25 18.53 4.39
CA GLY A 468 3.15 17.51 3.34
C GLY A 468 3.75 16.15 3.73
N GLU A 469 4.26 16.03 4.96
CA GLU A 469 4.85 14.82 5.52
C GLU A 469 4.52 14.69 7.01
N GLN A 470 4.67 13.49 7.55
CA GLN A 470 4.49 13.27 8.98
C GLN A 470 5.68 13.84 9.75
N VAL A 471 5.45 14.95 10.45
CA VAL A 471 6.47 15.67 11.24
C VAL A 471 6.32 15.46 12.74
N ALA A 472 5.18 14.98 13.22
CA ALA A 472 4.92 14.77 14.64
C ALA A 472 5.31 13.36 15.09
N GLU A 473 6.07 13.26 16.19
CA GLU A 473 6.43 12.03 16.89
C GLU A 473 5.82 12.09 18.29
N LEU A 474 5.13 11.03 18.70
CA LEU A 474 4.53 10.90 20.04
C LEU A 474 5.56 10.25 20.99
N ARG A 475 5.96 10.95 22.07
CA ARG A 475 7.01 10.51 23.01
C ARG A 475 6.48 10.35 24.43
#